data_ecebe1ffbea92d3a0c6f8d54391bbd77
#
_entry.id   ecebe1ffbea92d3a0c6f8d54391bbd77
#
_cell.length_a   1.000
_cell.length_b   1.000
_cell.length_c   1.000
_cell.angle_alpha   90.00
_cell.angle_beta   90.00
_cell.angle_gamma   90.00
#
_symmetry.space_group_name_H-M   'P 1'
#
loop_
_entity.id
_entity.type
_entity.pdbx_description
1 polymer ?
#
loop_
_entity_poly.entity_id
_entity_poly.type
_entity_poly.pdbx_seq_one_letter_code
_entity_poly.pdbx_strand_id
1 'polypeptide(L)'
;MTLAPEDKPYEFDFDQMNNDVIDSLQDEEIFGFVKELDVSGNNESKEIVLNVDIVENVSTDAIEYMLTEATRVIVDAAVTQDYRITSYTSDGFGNLFEKYAYKYKVTCGNEVLVDQVIEIGDSVPFDPSLTLENVTG
;
A
#
# COMPACT_ATOMS: atom_id res chain seq x y z
N MET A 1 8.03 21.19 -28.04
CA MET A 1 6.80 20.40 -28.00
C MET A 1 6.39 20.17 -26.56
N THR A 2 5.13 20.43 -26.23
CA THR A 2 4.61 20.22 -24.89
C THR A 2 3.94 18.86 -24.80
N LEU A 3 4.33 18.06 -23.80
CA LEU A 3 3.69 16.77 -23.56
C LEU A 3 2.26 16.97 -23.08
N ALA A 4 1.35 16.11 -23.53
CA ALA A 4 0.02 16.08 -22.97
C ALA A 4 0.10 15.69 -21.48
N PRO A 5 -0.81 16.15 -20.61
CA PRO A 5 -0.76 15.81 -19.18
C PRO A 5 -0.67 14.31 -18.90
N GLU A 6 -1.37 13.48 -19.67
CA GLU A 6 -1.37 12.04 -19.51
C GLU A 6 -0.05 11.38 -19.93
N ASP A 7 0.81 12.10 -20.66
CA ASP A 7 2.10 11.57 -21.11
C ASP A 7 3.25 11.96 -20.19
N LYS A 8 3.01 12.82 -19.20
CA LYS A 8 4.06 13.23 -18.26
C LYS A 8 4.39 12.09 -17.31
N PRO A 9 5.68 11.90 -16.97
CA PRO A 9 6.06 10.93 -15.95
C PRO A 9 5.39 11.27 -14.63
N TYR A 10 5.04 10.24 -13.86
CA TYR A 10 4.57 10.44 -12.49
C TYR A 10 5.75 10.80 -11.59
N GLU A 11 5.53 11.72 -10.67
CA GLU A 11 6.54 12.15 -9.71
C GLU A 11 5.94 12.11 -8.30
N PHE A 12 5.69 10.91 -7.79
CA PHE A 12 5.11 10.75 -6.46
C PHE A 12 6.12 11.10 -5.38
N ASP A 13 5.62 11.71 -4.31
CA ASP A 13 6.37 11.96 -3.09
C ASP A 13 6.16 10.77 -2.16
N PHE A 14 7.15 9.88 -2.13
CA PHE A 14 7.03 8.66 -1.32
C PHE A 14 7.19 8.94 0.17
N ASP A 15 7.86 10.02 0.56
CA ASP A 15 7.93 10.44 1.95
C ASP A 15 6.55 10.83 2.46
N GLN A 16 5.76 11.49 1.63
CA GLN A 16 4.39 11.84 1.97
C GLN A 16 3.51 10.59 2.08
N MET A 17 3.66 9.65 1.15
CA MET A 17 2.93 8.38 1.22
C MET A 17 3.29 7.63 2.50
N ASN A 18 4.58 7.61 2.86
CA ASN A 18 5.04 6.96 4.08
C ASN A 18 4.38 7.57 5.31
N ASN A 19 4.35 8.90 5.40
CA ASN A 19 3.72 9.59 6.51
C ASN A 19 2.23 9.30 6.58
N ASP A 20 1.54 9.29 5.44
CA ASP A 20 0.11 9.04 5.39
C ASP A 20 -0.23 7.61 5.85
N VAL A 21 0.57 6.63 5.44
CA VAL A 21 0.34 5.25 5.85
C VAL A 21 0.65 5.06 7.34
N ILE A 22 1.75 5.64 7.82
CA ILE A 22 2.08 5.58 9.25
C ILE A 22 0.96 6.20 10.08
N ASP A 23 0.47 7.37 9.70
CA ASP A 23 -0.62 8.03 10.42
C ASP A 23 -1.89 7.19 10.44
N SER A 24 -2.20 6.53 9.34
CA SER A 24 -3.40 5.71 9.22
C SER A 24 -3.32 4.43 10.07
N LEU A 25 -2.13 3.89 10.29
CA LEU A 25 -1.92 2.65 11.02
C LEU A 25 -1.45 2.86 12.46
N GLN A 26 -1.68 4.04 13.03
CA GLN A 26 -1.28 4.36 14.41
C GLN A 26 -2.28 3.93 15.48
N ASP A 27 -3.46 3.46 15.10
CA ASP A 27 -4.46 3.04 16.08
C ASP A 27 -4.00 1.77 16.80
N GLU A 28 -3.58 1.92 18.05
CA GLU A 28 -3.04 0.82 18.84
C GLU A 28 -4.07 -0.26 19.16
N GLU A 29 -5.35 0.06 19.12
CA GLU A 29 -6.40 -0.94 19.33
C GLU A 29 -6.53 -1.90 18.15
N ILE A 30 -6.21 -1.41 16.94
CA ILE A 30 -6.33 -2.20 15.72
C ILE A 30 -4.96 -2.68 15.25
N PHE A 31 -3.97 -1.81 15.25
CA PHE A 31 -2.65 -2.06 14.67
C PHE A 31 -1.51 -2.03 15.70
N GLY A 32 -1.83 -2.28 16.98
CA GLY A 32 -0.82 -2.29 18.05
C GLY A 32 0.30 -3.29 17.83
N PHE A 33 0.10 -4.29 16.96
CA PHE A 33 1.13 -5.26 16.62
C PHE A 33 2.16 -4.72 15.61
N VAL A 34 1.92 -3.59 14.97
CA VAL A 34 2.85 -2.99 14.02
C VAL A 34 3.97 -2.31 14.78
N LYS A 35 5.20 -2.79 14.58
CA LYS A 35 6.39 -2.22 15.23
C LYS A 35 6.99 -1.11 14.39
N GLU A 36 7.23 -1.39 13.12
CA GLU A 36 7.80 -0.44 12.18
C GLU A 36 7.09 -0.58 10.84
N LEU A 37 6.97 0.53 10.14
CA LEU A 37 6.37 0.56 8.82
C LEU A 37 7.11 1.58 7.98
N ASP A 38 7.41 1.21 6.74
CA ASP A 38 8.11 2.08 5.80
C ASP A 38 7.51 1.94 4.41
N VAL A 39 7.20 3.08 3.80
CA VAL A 39 6.79 3.14 2.39
C VAL A 39 7.85 3.90 1.63
N SER A 40 8.35 3.32 0.57
CA SER A 40 9.33 3.94 -0.30
C SER A 40 8.98 3.65 -1.75
N GLY A 41 9.75 4.16 -2.66
CA GLY A 41 9.51 3.89 -4.06
C GLY A 41 10.53 4.56 -4.95
N ASN A 42 10.35 4.34 -6.25
CA ASN A 42 11.22 4.90 -7.27
C ASN A 42 10.38 5.24 -8.50
N ASN A 43 10.36 6.52 -8.86
CA ASN A 43 9.58 6.98 -10.02
C ASN A 43 10.21 6.56 -11.35
N GLU A 44 11.51 6.32 -11.40
CA GLU A 44 12.18 5.89 -12.62
C GLU A 44 11.90 4.43 -12.93
N SER A 45 12.01 3.57 -11.92
CA SER A 45 11.71 2.14 -12.09
C SER A 45 10.23 1.83 -11.93
N LYS A 46 9.44 2.81 -11.48
CA LYS A 46 8.01 2.70 -11.26
C LYS A 46 7.67 1.59 -10.29
N GLU A 47 8.19 1.72 -9.09
CA GLU A 47 7.99 0.77 -8.00
C GLU A 47 7.51 1.48 -6.75
N ILE A 48 6.60 0.83 -6.02
CA ILE A 48 6.18 1.24 -4.68
C ILE A 48 6.52 0.07 -3.75
N VAL A 49 7.18 0.36 -2.63
CA VAL A 49 7.64 -0.67 -1.70
C VAL A 49 7.06 -0.41 -0.32
N LEU A 50 6.41 -1.41 0.26
CA LEU A 50 5.90 -1.37 1.61
C LEU A 50 6.63 -2.43 2.43
N ASN A 51 7.27 -2.01 3.53
CA ASN A 51 7.90 -2.92 4.47
C ASN A 51 7.26 -2.73 5.85
N VAL A 52 6.83 -3.81 6.47
CA VAL A 52 6.21 -3.79 7.79
C VAL A 52 6.89 -4.83 8.67
N ASP A 53 7.28 -4.41 9.90
CA ASP A 53 7.78 -5.31 10.91
C ASP A 53 6.77 -5.31 12.07
N ILE A 54 6.37 -6.49 12.51
CA ILE A 54 5.38 -6.64 13.57
C ILE A 54 6.01 -7.26 14.82
N VAL A 55 5.45 -6.92 15.99
CA VAL A 55 6.04 -7.33 17.28
C VAL A 55 5.66 -8.74 17.67
N GLU A 56 4.57 -9.27 17.12
CA GLU A 56 4.10 -10.62 17.44
C GLU A 56 3.39 -11.22 16.23
N ASN A 57 3.37 -12.53 16.18
CA ASN A 57 2.70 -13.22 15.09
C ASN A 57 1.19 -13.17 15.33
N VAL A 58 0.48 -12.49 14.45
CA VAL A 58 -0.98 -12.37 14.49
C VAL A 58 -1.60 -13.22 13.39
N SER A 59 -2.94 -13.29 13.39
CA SER A 59 -3.65 -14.07 12.39
C SER A 59 -3.40 -13.57 10.98
N THR A 60 -3.54 -14.47 10.00
CA THR A 60 -3.43 -14.12 8.59
C THR A 60 -4.44 -13.03 8.22
N ASP A 61 -5.66 -13.12 8.78
CA ASP A 61 -6.71 -12.13 8.52
C ASP A 61 -6.30 -10.74 9.01
N ALA A 62 -5.66 -10.65 10.17
CA ALA A 62 -5.19 -9.38 10.70
C ALA A 62 -4.09 -8.78 9.82
N ILE A 63 -3.17 -9.60 9.34
CA ILE A 63 -2.12 -9.15 8.43
C ILE A 63 -2.74 -8.68 7.11
N GLU A 64 -3.69 -9.41 6.56
CA GLU A 64 -4.36 -9.04 5.33
C GLU A 64 -5.11 -7.71 5.47
N TYR A 65 -5.81 -7.51 6.58
CA TYR A 65 -6.49 -6.25 6.84
C TYR A 65 -5.49 -5.09 6.93
N MET A 66 -4.38 -5.28 7.64
CA MET A 66 -3.32 -4.27 7.73
C MET A 66 -2.78 -3.91 6.35
N LEU A 67 -2.45 -4.89 5.53
CA LEU A 67 -1.93 -4.66 4.18
C LEU A 67 -2.97 -3.99 3.29
N THR A 68 -4.24 -4.38 3.42
CA THR A 68 -5.34 -3.77 2.66
C THR A 68 -5.49 -2.29 3.02
N GLU A 69 -5.46 -1.97 4.32
CA GLU A 69 -5.57 -0.58 4.78
C GLU A 69 -4.38 0.25 4.30
N ALA A 70 -3.17 -0.28 4.42
CA ALA A 70 -1.97 0.41 3.93
C ALA A 70 -2.07 0.66 2.42
N THR A 71 -2.56 -0.32 1.67
CA THR A 71 -2.71 -0.19 0.22
C THR A 71 -3.73 0.89 -0.14
N ARG A 72 -4.86 0.95 0.59
CA ARG A 72 -5.87 1.98 0.38
C ARG A 72 -5.29 3.38 0.60
N VAL A 73 -4.50 3.55 1.66
CA VAL A 73 -3.88 4.85 1.97
C VAL A 73 -2.85 5.23 0.91
N ILE A 74 -2.07 4.28 0.42
CA ILE A 74 -1.12 4.53 -0.67
C ILE A 74 -1.86 5.03 -1.91
N VAL A 75 -2.97 4.39 -2.27
CA VAL A 75 -3.78 4.82 -3.43
C VAL A 75 -4.34 6.23 -3.19
N ASP A 76 -4.88 6.50 -2.01
CA ASP A 76 -5.41 7.82 -1.67
C ASP A 76 -4.32 8.91 -1.76
N ALA A 77 -3.12 8.63 -1.27
CA ALA A 77 -2.01 9.56 -1.36
C ALA A 77 -1.63 9.82 -2.82
N ALA A 78 -1.61 8.77 -3.64
CA ALA A 78 -1.32 8.93 -5.07
C ALA A 78 -2.39 9.78 -5.78
N VAL A 79 -3.66 9.56 -5.46
CA VAL A 79 -4.77 10.35 -6.02
C VAL A 79 -4.61 11.83 -5.65
N THR A 80 -4.22 12.10 -4.42
CA THR A 80 -4.01 13.46 -3.94
C THR A 80 -2.85 14.14 -4.66
N GLN A 81 -1.81 13.38 -4.97
CA GLN A 81 -0.60 13.93 -5.60
C GLN A 81 -0.71 14.05 -7.13
N ASP A 82 -1.53 13.20 -7.76
CA ASP A 82 -1.67 13.21 -9.21
C ASP A 82 -3.11 12.88 -9.61
N TYR A 83 -3.79 13.86 -10.22
CA TYR A 83 -5.20 13.74 -10.56
C TYR A 83 -5.51 12.62 -11.57
N ARG A 84 -4.49 12.10 -12.26
CA ARG A 84 -4.66 11.01 -13.24
C ARG A 84 -4.85 9.65 -12.57
N ILE A 85 -4.54 9.55 -11.28
CA ILE A 85 -4.73 8.32 -10.53
C ILE A 85 -6.16 8.25 -10.03
N THR A 86 -6.81 7.10 -10.25
CA THR A 86 -8.19 6.89 -9.79
C THR A 86 -8.21 6.25 -8.40
N SER A 87 -9.21 6.60 -7.61
CA SER A 87 -9.39 6.06 -6.26
C SER A 87 -9.73 4.58 -6.30
N TYR A 88 -9.45 3.89 -5.20
CA TYR A 88 -9.95 2.54 -5.02
C TYR A 88 -11.48 2.56 -4.87
N THR A 89 -12.10 1.46 -5.25
CA THR A 89 -13.55 1.24 -5.12
C THR A 89 -13.76 -0.15 -4.52
N SER A 90 -15.02 -0.56 -4.34
CA SER A 90 -15.29 -1.93 -3.89
C SER A 90 -14.87 -2.99 -4.92
N ASP A 91 -14.60 -2.56 -6.16
CA ASP A 91 -14.23 -3.48 -7.25
C ASP A 91 -12.71 -3.59 -7.47
N GLY A 92 -11.93 -2.66 -6.95
CA GLY A 92 -10.49 -2.69 -7.15
C GLY A 92 -9.78 -1.44 -6.63
N PHE A 93 -8.46 -1.41 -6.82
CA PHE A 93 -7.61 -0.34 -6.30
C PHE A 93 -7.33 0.79 -7.31
N GLY A 94 -8.17 0.96 -8.31
CA GLY A 94 -7.98 2.01 -9.30
C GLY A 94 -6.83 1.67 -10.26
N ASN A 95 -6.22 2.71 -10.83
CA ASN A 95 -5.20 2.52 -11.88
C ASN A 95 -3.75 2.66 -11.41
N LEU A 96 -3.49 2.91 -10.11
CA LEU A 96 -2.13 3.11 -9.63
C LEU A 96 -1.22 1.92 -9.97
N PHE A 97 -1.70 0.71 -9.73
CA PHE A 97 -0.91 -0.51 -9.94
C PHE A 97 -0.88 -0.96 -11.40
N GLU A 98 -1.57 -0.25 -12.28
CA GLU A 98 -1.38 -0.37 -13.73
C GLU A 98 -0.20 0.48 -14.21
N LYS A 99 0.30 1.38 -13.35
CA LYS A 99 1.40 2.29 -13.65
C LYS A 99 2.67 1.96 -12.88
N TYR A 100 2.54 1.37 -11.67
CA TYR A 100 3.64 1.09 -10.76
C TYR A 100 3.55 -0.35 -10.27
N ALA A 101 4.68 -1.03 -10.18
CA ALA A 101 4.76 -2.30 -9.47
C ALA A 101 4.61 -2.06 -7.97
N TYR A 102 4.09 -3.05 -7.26
CA TYR A 102 3.88 -2.94 -5.82
C TYR A 102 4.55 -4.13 -5.12
N LYS A 103 5.52 -3.82 -4.28
CA LYS A 103 6.26 -4.83 -3.51
C LYS A 103 5.93 -4.64 -2.04
N TYR A 104 5.47 -5.70 -1.39
CA TYR A 104 5.17 -5.59 0.03
C TYR A 104 5.73 -6.79 0.78
N LYS A 105 6.22 -6.51 2.00
CA LYS A 105 6.87 -7.50 2.84
C LYS A 105 6.47 -7.27 4.29
N VAL A 106 6.11 -8.35 4.98
CA VAL A 106 5.81 -8.34 6.42
C VAL A 106 6.78 -9.30 7.11
N THR A 107 7.44 -8.78 8.15
CA THR A 107 8.37 -9.58 8.95
C THR A 107 7.96 -9.55 10.41
N CYS A 108 8.33 -10.58 11.15
CA CYS A 108 8.18 -10.62 12.61
C CYS A 108 9.54 -11.02 13.17
N GLY A 109 10.30 -10.03 13.63
CA GLY A 109 11.68 -10.25 14.01
C GLY A 109 12.50 -10.68 12.79
N ASN A 110 13.05 -11.89 12.85
CA ASN A 110 13.86 -12.43 11.75
C ASN A 110 13.06 -13.31 10.78
N GLU A 111 11.75 -13.48 11.05
CA GLU A 111 10.90 -14.32 10.21
C GLU A 111 10.18 -13.50 9.16
N VAL A 112 10.23 -13.95 7.91
CA VAL A 112 9.46 -13.33 6.82
C VAL A 112 8.12 -14.02 6.73
N LEU A 113 7.03 -13.28 6.96
CA LEU A 113 5.68 -13.81 6.94
C LEU A 113 5.02 -13.62 5.57
N VAL A 114 5.31 -12.49 4.92
CA VAL A 114 4.78 -12.17 3.60
C VAL A 114 5.88 -11.49 2.80
N ASP A 115 6.05 -11.89 1.55
CA ASP A 115 7.01 -11.26 0.63
C ASP A 115 6.46 -11.45 -0.79
N GLN A 116 5.84 -10.41 -1.32
CA GLN A 116 5.15 -10.48 -2.60
C GLN A 116 5.50 -9.32 -3.51
N VAL A 117 5.43 -9.58 -4.80
CA VAL A 117 5.63 -8.58 -5.85
C VAL A 117 4.42 -8.62 -6.78
N ILE A 118 3.78 -7.48 -6.94
CA ILE A 118 2.69 -7.30 -7.91
C ILE A 118 3.28 -6.53 -9.08
N GLU A 119 3.41 -7.20 -10.22
CA GLU A 119 3.96 -6.57 -11.41
C GLU A 119 3.00 -5.52 -11.96
N ILE A 120 3.53 -4.56 -12.72
CA ILE A 120 2.71 -3.53 -13.36
C ILE A 120 1.60 -4.20 -14.17
N GLY A 121 0.36 -3.81 -13.90
CA GLY A 121 -0.82 -4.34 -14.60
C GLY A 121 -1.44 -5.57 -13.94
N ASP A 122 -0.76 -6.18 -12.97
CA ASP A 122 -1.32 -7.32 -12.24
C ASP A 122 -2.30 -6.84 -11.17
N SER A 123 -3.25 -7.70 -10.81
CA SER A 123 -4.23 -7.38 -9.78
C SER A 123 -3.63 -7.54 -8.38
N VAL A 124 -3.93 -6.57 -7.52
CA VAL A 124 -3.57 -6.66 -6.10
C VAL A 124 -4.53 -7.67 -5.45
N PRO A 125 -4.00 -8.67 -4.69
CA PRO A 125 -4.84 -9.77 -4.19
C PRO A 125 -5.62 -9.44 -2.92
N PHE A 126 -5.87 -8.16 -2.65
CA PHE A 126 -6.65 -7.73 -1.51
C PHE A 126 -8.03 -7.26 -1.93
N ASP A 127 -9.00 -7.39 -1.03
CA ASP A 127 -10.34 -6.86 -1.24
C ASP A 127 -10.36 -5.40 -0.78
N PRO A 128 -10.51 -4.43 -1.68
CA PRO A 128 -10.49 -3.02 -1.29
C PRO A 128 -11.69 -2.61 -0.42
N SER A 129 -12.69 -3.46 -0.31
CA SER A 129 -13.84 -3.23 0.56
C SER A 129 -13.71 -3.89 1.93
N LEU A 130 -12.59 -4.57 2.20
CA LEU A 130 -12.37 -5.26 3.47
C LEU A 130 -12.45 -4.29 4.64
N THR A 131 -13.23 -4.65 5.65
CA THR A 131 -13.44 -3.85 6.85
C THR A 131 -13.03 -4.66 8.08
N LEU A 132 -12.87 -3.97 9.20
CA LEU A 132 -12.52 -4.62 10.46
C LEU A 132 -13.60 -5.64 10.87
N GLU A 133 -14.86 -5.39 10.55
CA GLU A 133 -15.96 -6.31 10.86
C GLU A 133 -15.83 -7.64 10.13
N ASN A 134 -15.16 -7.67 9.00
CA ASN A 134 -14.94 -8.89 8.21
C ASN A 134 -13.71 -9.67 8.67
N VAL A 135 -12.93 -9.12 9.59
CA VAL A 135 -11.73 -9.76 10.13
C VAL A 135 -12.08 -10.45 11.43
N THR A 136 -11.87 -11.75 11.49
CA THR A 136 -12.23 -12.58 12.66
C THR A 136 -11.01 -13.02 13.47
N GLY A 137 -9.95 -12.29 13.39
CA GLY A 137 -8.70 -12.67 14.01
C GLY A 137 -8.49 -12.16 15.42
#